data_49734cf903f38556d71894d74a4ef43f
#
_entry.id   49734cf903f38556d71894d74a4ef43f
#
_cell.length_a   1.000
_cell.length_b   1.000
_cell.length_c   1.000
_cell.angle_alpha   90.00
_cell.angle_beta   90.00
_cell.angle_gamma   90.00
#
_symmetry.space_group_name_H-M   'P 1'
#
loop_
_entity.id
_entity.type
_entity.pdbx_description
1 polymer ?
#
loop_
_entity_poly.entity_id
_entity_poly.type
_entity_poly.pdbx_seq_one_letter_code
_entity_poly.pdbx_strand_id
1 'polypeptide(L)'
;PEDCKDANDVLLKHGKAALANVIEEATPWPIAGLYAAEHYFAKVDDLYANGEGRGNSTGYECVDELFTIKPGMLHVVTGIPSMGKSEFVDQLIFNLARQYDWKSVVCSFENPPAMHISKLLEKAIGKPFHKGPTPRMTEEEMQVGLTWVNDHFVFMEQSDGTSASIDAVLDRATSAVRRIGVRILVIDPYNYIDLPIGGRTSETNLISDMLTKVRNWAAAHDCAVFFVAHPAKLYRQNDGSYPAPKGYDISASASWFAKSDVGLTVHRNFDT
;
A
#
# COMPACT_ATOMS: atom_id res chain seq x y z
N PRO A 1 -22.39 26.23 33.57
CA PRO A 1 -23.86 26.24 33.52
C PRO A 1 -24.34 26.37 32.07
N GLU A 2 -25.41 25.64 31.72
CA GLU A 2 -25.97 25.56 30.37
C GLU A 2 -26.52 26.90 29.82
N ASP A 3 -26.79 27.85 30.74
CA ASP A 3 -27.29 29.18 30.43
C ASP A 3 -26.19 30.22 30.17
N CYS A 4 -24.92 29.83 30.21
CA CYS A 4 -23.75 30.69 30.01
C CYS A 4 -22.98 30.30 28.79
N LYS A 5 -22.63 31.26 27.92
CA LYS A 5 -21.85 31.04 26.68
C LYS A 5 -20.34 31.18 26.89
N ASP A 6 -19.93 31.87 27.95
CA ASP A 6 -18.51 32.11 28.26
C ASP A 6 -18.28 32.35 29.76
N ALA A 7 -17.02 32.43 30.15
CA ALA A 7 -16.63 32.65 31.54
C ALA A 7 -17.12 33.98 32.12
N ASN A 8 -17.27 35.01 31.31
CA ASN A 8 -17.81 36.29 31.72
C ASN A 8 -19.31 36.22 32.06
N ASP A 9 -20.06 35.46 31.26
CA ASP A 9 -21.46 35.18 31.54
C ASP A 9 -21.64 34.43 32.88
N VAL A 10 -20.76 33.46 33.18
CA VAL A 10 -20.77 32.76 34.49
C VAL A 10 -20.49 33.75 35.63
N LEU A 11 -19.47 34.62 35.46
CA LEU A 11 -19.15 35.61 36.49
C LEU A 11 -20.29 36.56 36.77
N LEU A 12 -20.95 37.06 35.71
CA LEU A 12 -22.03 38.05 35.83
C LEU A 12 -23.33 37.45 36.37
N LYS A 13 -23.67 36.22 35.96
CA LYS A 13 -24.95 35.59 36.35
C LYS A 13 -24.85 34.82 37.68
N HIS A 14 -23.72 34.16 37.91
CA HIS A 14 -23.54 33.20 39.02
C HIS A 14 -22.46 33.60 40.04
N GLY A 15 -21.69 34.64 39.76
CA GLY A 15 -20.69 35.22 40.68
C GLY A 15 -19.34 34.49 40.68
N LYS A 16 -18.40 35.03 41.48
CA LYS A 16 -17.00 34.59 41.52
C LYS A 16 -16.83 33.14 41.97
N ALA A 17 -17.63 32.68 42.95
CA ALA A 17 -17.53 31.31 43.46
C ALA A 17 -17.89 30.28 42.36
N ALA A 18 -18.95 30.53 41.61
CA ALA A 18 -19.34 29.66 40.50
C ALA A 18 -18.30 29.63 39.37
N LEU A 19 -17.68 30.78 39.07
CA LEU A 19 -16.59 30.83 38.09
C LEU A 19 -15.37 30.05 38.58
N ALA A 20 -15.01 30.18 39.85
CA ALA A 20 -13.89 29.40 40.42
C ALA A 20 -14.13 27.91 40.30
N ASN A 21 -15.32 27.41 40.64
CA ASN A 21 -15.69 25.99 40.48
C ASN A 21 -15.61 25.54 39.02
N VAL A 22 -16.12 26.34 38.07
CA VAL A 22 -16.03 26.02 36.63
C VAL A 22 -14.54 25.92 36.16
N ILE A 23 -13.65 26.75 36.71
CA ILE A 23 -12.22 26.71 36.38
C ILE A 23 -11.57 25.48 37.01
N GLU A 24 -11.90 25.16 38.27
CA GLU A 24 -11.35 23.98 38.99
C GLU A 24 -11.82 22.66 38.36
N GLU A 25 -13.07 22.60 37.90
CA GLU A 25 -13.66 21.43 37.24
C GLU A 25 -13.34 21.36 35.73
N ALA A 26 -12.68 22.39 35.19
CA ALA A 26 -12.37 22.43 33.77
C ALA A 26 -11.40 21.30 33.39
N THR A 27 -11.82 20.46 32.48
CA THR A 27 -10.95 19.45 31.89
C THR A 27 -10.07 20.09 30.83
N PRO A 28 -8.76 19.76 30.79
CA PRO A 28 -7.87 20.26 29.75
C PRO A 28 -8.42 19.92 28.36
N TRP A 29 -8.34 20.88 27.44
CA TRP A 29 -8.71 20.63 26.04
C TRP A 29 -7.85 19.49 25.47
N PRO A 30 -8.43 18.46 24.82
CA PRO A 30 -7.66 17.37 24.27
C PRO A 30 -6.64 17.85 23.25
N ILE A 31 -5.38 17.52 23.44
CA ILE A 31 -4.35 17.77 22.45
C ILE A 31 -4.48 16.71 21.35
N ALA A 32 -4.75 17.15 20.12
CA ALA A 32 -4.88 16.24 18.97
C ALA A 32 -3.62 15.35 18.84
N GLY A 33 -3.84 14.05 18.78
CA GLY A 33 -2.74 13.06 18.69
C GLY A 33 -2.10 12.64 20.01
N LEU A 34 -2.52 13.21 21.17
CA LEU A 34 -2.09 12.75 22.49
C LEU A 34 -3.28 12.10 23.22
N TYR A 35 -3.14 10.83 23.53
CA TYR A 35 -4.18 10.04 24.20
C TYR A 35 -3.58 9.36 25.42
N ALA A 36 -4.32 9.34 26.53
CA ALA A 36 -3.97 8.55 27.70
C ALA A 36 -4.09 7.04 27.38
N ALA A 37 -3.42 6.20 28.16
CA ALA A 37 -3.42 4.75 27.93
C ALA A 37 -4.84 4.15 27.94
N GLU A 38 -5.75 4.70 28.76
CA GLU A 38 -7.16 4.27 28.83
C GLU A 38 -7.88 4.29 27.49
N HIS A 39 -7.51 5.22 26.59
CA HIS A 39 -8.02 5.27 25.22
C HIS A 39 -7.80 3.98 24.43
N TYR A 40 -6.79 3.22 24.80
CA TYR A 40 -6.36 2.00 24.11
C TYR A 40 -6.77 0.73 24.86
N PHE A 41 -7.39 0.80 26.06
CA PHE A 41 -7.67 -0.38 26.87
C PHE A 41 -8.48 -1.45 26.10
N ALA A 42 -9.54 -1.03 25.41
CA ALA A 42 -10.33 -1.98 24.60
C ALA A 42 -9.52 -2.69 23.52
N LYS A 43 -8.55 -1.98 22.90
CA LYS A 43 -7.63 -2.59 21.94
C LYS A 43 -6.64 -3.54 22.60
N VAL A 44 -6.17 -3.19 23.81
CA VAL A 44 -5.26 -4.06 24.59
C VAL A 44 -6.00 -5.33 25.04
N ASP A 45 -7.24 -5.20 25.48
CA ASP A 45 -8.08 -6.35 25.85
C ASP A 45 -8.34 -7.28 24.67
N ASP A 46 -8.64 -6.73 23.49
CA ASP A 46 -8.79 -7.51 22.26
C ASP A 46 -7.49 -8.21 21.87
N LEU A 47 -6.36 -7.49 21.95
CA LEU A 47 -5.04 -8.04 21.67
C LEU A 47 -4.66 -9.16 22.67
N TYR A 48 -5.04 -9.02 23.93
CA TYR A 48 -4.82 -10.06 24.96
C TYR A 48 -5.69 -11.29 24.72
N ALA A 49 -6.95 -11.10 24.36
CA ALA A 49 -7.91 -12.18 24.16
C ALA A 49 -7.67 -12.96 22.84
N ASN A 50 -7.36 -12.25 21.77
CA ASN A 50 -7.33 -12.80 20.40
C ASN A 50 -5.92 -12.81 19.77
N GLY A 51 -4.94 -12.18 20.42
CA GLY A 51 -3.60 -12.00 19.87
C GLY A 51 -3.57 -10.97 18.73
N GLU A 52 -2.40 -10.76 18.13
CA GLU A 52 -2.33 -10.07 16.85
C GLU A 52 -2.95 -10.97 15.78
N GLY A 53 -4.19 -10.65 15.37
CA GLY A 53 -4.89 -11.38 14.34
C GLY A 53 -4.00 -11.59 13.09
N ARG A 54 -4.04 -12.77 12.50
CA ARG A 54 -3.44 -12.99 11.18
C ARG A 54 -4.10 -12.03 10.18
N GLY A 55 -3.29 -11.50 9.25
CA GLY A 55 -3.82 -10.73 8.12
C GLY A 55 -4.60 -11.62 7.14
N ASN A 56 -4.94 -11.06 6.01
CA ASN A 56 -5.61 -11.75 4.91
C ASN A 56 -4.63 -12.69 4.20
N SER A 57 -5.09 -13.86 3.81
CA SER A 57 -4.28 -14.85 3.09
C SER A 57 -3.78 -14.29 1.76
N THR A 58 -2.55 -14.60 1.42
CA THR A 58 -1.96 -14.29 0.11
C THR A 58 -2.53 -15.19 -1.01
N GLY A 59 -3.22 -16.27 -0.63
CA GLY A 59 -3.66 -17.33 -1.53
C GLY A 59 -2.60 -18.40 -1.79
N TYR A 60 -1.48 -18.33 -1.07
CA TYR A 60 -0.41 -19.33 -1.10
C TYR A 60 -0.10 -19.79 0.33
N GLU A 61 -0.44 -21.03 0.68
CA GLU A 61 -0.23 -21.55 2.03
C GLU A 61 1.21 -21.41 2.52
N CYS A 62 2.18 -21.74 1.67
CA CYS A 62 3.60 -21.62 2.02
C CYS A 62 4.07 -20.18 2.27
N VAL A 63 3.39 -19.18 1.68
CA VAL A 63 3.65 -17.77 1.94
C VAL A 63 2.94 -17.33 3.21
N ASP A 64 1.71 -17.82 3.43
CA ASP A 64 0.90 -17.50 4.60
C ASP A 64 1.49 -18.01 5.92
N GLU A 65 2.34 -19.04 5.86
CA GLU A 65 3.14 -19.48 7.00
C GLU A 65 4.18 -18.45 7.44
N LEU A 66 4.67 -17.63 6.50
CA LEU A 66 5.71 -16.62 6.74
C LEU A 66 5.11 -15.24 7.02
N PHE A 67 4.12 -14.83 6.24
CA PHE A 67 3.42 -13.56 6.42
C PHE A 67 2.04 -13.59 5.76
N THR A 68 1.16 -12.70 6.22
CA THR A 68 -0.17 -12.45 5.64
C THR A 68 -0.34 -10.95 5.38
N ILE A 69 -1.25 -10.60 4.48
CA ILE A 69 -1.45 -9.21 4.07
C ILE A 69 -2.32 -8.48 5.11
N LYS A 70 -1.76 -7.47 5.76
CA LYS A 70 -2.51 -6.56 6.64
C LYS A 70 -2.71 -5.22 5.96
N PRO A 71 -3.91 -4.63 6.00
CA PRO A 71 -4.11 -3.24 5.61
C PRO A 71 -3.25 -2.30 6.46
N GLY A 72 -2.96 -1.11 5.92
CA GLY A 72 -2.13 -0.11 6.60
C GLY A 72 -0.63 -0.36 6.51
N MET A 73 -0.17 -1.40 5.79
CA MET A 73 1.23 -1.78 5.69
C MET A 73 1.84 -1.48 4.31
N LEU A 74 3.12 -1.13 4.33
CA LEU A 74 3.97 -0.97 3.16
C LEU A 74 4.76 -2.26 2.89
N HIS A 75 4.43 -2.93 1.78
CA HIS A 75 5.15 -4.10 1.26
C HIS A 75 6.09 -3.64 0.16
N VAL A 76 7.39 -3.83 0.36
CA VAL A 76 8.40 -3.55 -0.66
C VAL A 76 8.76 -4.85 -1.36
N VAL A 77 8.63 -4.88 -2.68
CA VAL A 77 8.90 -6.05 -3.51
C VAL A 77 10.11 -5.79 -4.39
N THR A 78 11.13 -6.62 -4.25
CA THR A 78 12.35 -6.51 -5.05
C THR A 78 12.68 -7.80 -5.79
N GLY A 79 13.64 -7.75 -6.67
CA GLY A 79 14.11 -8.87 -7.49
C GLY A 79 14.76 -8.36 -8.77
N ILE A 80 15.63 -9.16 -9.36
CA ILE A 80 16.28 -8.84 -10.63
C ILE A 80 15.21 -8.66 -11.73
N PRO A 81 15.45 -7.81 -12.75
CA PRO A 81 14.55 -7.71 -13.90
C PRO A 81 14.23 -9.07 -14.52
N SER A 82 13.01 -9.25 -15.00
CA SER A 82 12.49 -10.49 -15.62
C SER A 82 12.35 -11.72 -14.70
N MET A 83 12.45 -11.55 -13.37
CA MET A 83 12.23 -12.64 -12.40
C MET A 83 10.78 -12.85 -12.00
N GLY A 84 9.85 -12.04 -12.53
CA GLY A 84 8.41 -12.22 -12.30
C GLY A 84 7.82 -11.40 -11.13
N LYS A 85 8.47 -10.32 -10.70
CA LYS A 85 7.98 -9.44 -9.61
C LYS A 85 6.54 -8.98 -9.83
N SER A 86 6.30 -8.33 -10.98
CA SER A 86 4.97 -7.81 -11.33
C SER A 86 3.93 -8.93 -11.41
N GLU A 87 4.28 -10.08 -12.01
CA GLU A 87 3.38 -11.24 -12.06
C GLU A 87 3.03 -11.80 -10.68
N PHE A 88 3.99 -11.80 -9.75
CA PHE A 88 3.76 -12.21 -8.38
C PHE A 88 2.84 -11.22 -7.63
N VAL A 89 3.10 -9.91 -7.77
CA VAL A 89 2.24 -8.88 -7.18
C VAL A 89 0.83 -8.93 -7.79
N ASP A 90 0.72 -9.07 -9.11
CA ASP A 90 -0.55 -9.23 -9.79
C ASP A 90 -1.34 -10.45 -9.29
N GLN A 91 -0.66 -11.56 -9.02
CA GLN A 91 -1.31 -12.74 -8.45
C GLN A 91 -1.74 -12.51 -7.01
N LEU A 92 -0.96 -11.81 -6.19
CA LEU A 92 -1.35 -11.48 -4.81
C LEU A 92 -2.62 -10.61 -4.79
N ILE A 93 -2.63 -9.52 -5.57
CA ILE A 93 -3.79 -8.61 -5.61
C ILE A 93 -5.02 -9.28 -6.24
N PHE A 94 -4.82 -10.17 -7.21
CA PHE A 94 -5.88 -11.00 -7.77
C PHE A 94 -6.48 -11.95 -6.72
N ASN A 95 -5.64 -12.62 -5.93
CA ASN A 95 -6.09 -13.51 -4.87
C ASN A 95 -6.87 -12.74 -3.79
N LEU A 96 -6.41 -11.55 -3.40
CA LEU A 96 -7.10 -10.69 -2.45
C LEU A 96 -8.45 -10.20 -2.99
N ALA A 97 -8.53 -9.84 -4.26
CA ALA A 97 -9.78 -9.48 -4.92
C ALA A 97 -10.76 -10.67 -4.92
N ARG A 98 -10.29 -11.86 -5.27
CA ARG A 98 -11.12 -13.07 -5.36
C ARG A 98 -11.60 -13.57 -4.00
N GLN A 99 -10.77 -13.49 -2.95
CA GLN A 99 -11.07 -14.06 -1.63
C GLN A 99 -11.80 -13.06 -0.72
N TYR A 100 -11.50 -11.77 -0.84
CA TYR A 100 -11.94 -10.74 0.11
C TYR A 100 -12.65 -9.56 -0.56
N ASP A 101 -12.89 -9.62 -1.86
CA ASP A 101 -13.52 -8.52 -2.63
C ASP A 101 -12.74 -7.19 -2.54
N TRP A 102 -11.42 -7.27 -2.39
CA TRP A 102 -10.59 -6.08 -2.29
C TRP A 102 -10.36 -5.45 -3.66
N LYS A 103 -10.57 -4.15 -3.72
CA LYS A 103 -10.30 -3.36 -4.92
C LYS A 103 -8.90 -2.80 -4.91
N SER A 104 -8.27 -2.76 -6.08
CA SER A 104 -6.89 -2.33 -6.26
C SER A 104 -6.77 -1.16 -7.21
N VAL A 105 -5.93 -0.17 -6.86
CA VAL A 105 -5.39 0.80 -7.81
C VAL A 105 -4.01 0.32 -8.24
N VAL A 106 -3.82 0.21 -9.54
CA VAL A 106 -2.55 -0.21 -10.15
C VAL A 106 -1.92 0.97 -10.88
N CYS A 107 -0.78 1.42 -10.38
CA CYS A 107 0.09 2.42 -10.99
C CYS A 107 1.28 1.67 -11.62
N SER A 108 1.11 1.19 -12.86
CA SER A 108 2.15 0.48 -13.60
C SER A 108 2.72 1.39 -14.68
N PHE A 109 4.04 1.54 -14.65
CA PHE A 109 4.78 2.36 -15.61
C PHE A 109 5.40 1.53 -16.75
N GLU A 110 5.55 0.21 -16.53
CA GLU A 110 6.16 -0.68 -17.52
C GLU A 110 5.13 -1.34 -18.45
N ASN A 111 3.94 -1.60 -17.93
CA ASN A 111 2.90 -2.28 -18.69
C ASN A 111 1.75 -1.32 -19.06
N PRO A 112 1.47 -1.12 -20.37
CA PRO A 112 0.26 -0.41 -20.77
C PRO A 112 -0.99 -1.07 -20.16
N PRO A 113 -2.02 -0.30 -19.75
CA PRO A 113 -3.21 -0.84 -19.08
C PRO A 113 -3.87 -2.00 -19.81
N ALA A 114 -3.99 -1.93 -21.14
CA ALA A 114 -4.59 -3.01 -21.94
C ALA A 114 -3.81 -4.34 -21.84
N MET A 115 -2.48 -4.27 -21.82
CA MET A 115 -1.64 -5.45 -21.63
C MET A 115 -1.74 -5.99 -20.20
N HIS A 116 -1.83 -5.12 -19.22
CA HIS A 116 -2.02 -5.52 -17.82
C HIS A 116 -3.39 -6.20 -17.62
N ILE A 117 -4.45 -5.60 -18.17
CA ILE A 117 -5.79 -6.18 -18.14
C ILE A 117 -5.80 -7.57 -18.79
N SER A 118 -5.12 -7.79 -19.93
CA SER A 118 -5.07 -9.11 -20.57
C SER A 118 -4.47 -10.18 -19.65
N LYS A 119 -3.44 -9.86 -18.85
CA LYS A 119 -2.85 -10.77 -17.86
C LYS A 119 -3.80 -11.07 -16.69
N LEU A 120 -4.55 -10.08 -16.23
CA LEU A 120 -5.57 -10.29 -15.19
C LEU A 120 -6.72 -11.15 -15.71
N LEU A 121 -7.10 -11.01 -16.98
CA LEU A 121 -8.08 -11.88 -17.63
C LEU A 121 -7.61 -13.33 -17.70
N GLU A 122 -6.33 -13.58 -18.01
CA GLU A 122 -5.77 -14.92 -17.99
C GLU A 122 -5.86 -15.55 -16.59
N LYS A 123 -5.63 -14.77 -15.53
CA LYS A 123 -5.78 -15.22 -14.15
C LYS A 123 -7.26 -15.50 -13.80
N ALA A 124 -8.18 -14.65 -14.25
CA ALA A 124 -9.60 -14.75 -13.94
C ALA A 124 -10.27 -15.95 -14.65
N ILE A 125 -9.91 -16.20 -15.90
CA ILE A 125 -10.52 -17.23 -16.74
C ILE A 125 -9.74 -18.55 -16.73
N GLY A 126 -8.43 -18.49 -16.41
CA GLY A 126 -7.57 -19.68 -16.42
C GLY A 126 -7.22 -20.16 -17.84
N LYS A 127 -7.38 -19.31 -18.85
CA LYS A 127 -7.05 -19.58 -20.24
C LYS A 127 -6.20 -18.45 -20.84
N PRO A 128 -5.33 -18.74 -21.83
CA PRO A 128 -4.57 -17.71 -22.52
C PRO A 128 -5.46 -16.65 -23.18
N PHE A 129 -5.03 -15.40 -23.15
CA PHE A 129 -5.66 -14.31 -23.89
C PHE A 129 -5.27 -14.35 -25.38
N HIS A 130 -3.99 -14.62 -25.63
CA HIS A 130 -3.46 -14.65 -26.99
C HIS A 130 -3.62 -16.03 -27.65
N LYS A 131 -3.68 -16.03 -28.98
CA LYS A 131 -3.65 -17.28 -29.76
C LYS A 131 -2.31 -17.99 -29.56
N GLY A 132 -2.35 -19.30 -29.34
CA GLY A 132 -1.17 -20.11 -29.10
C GLY A 132 -1.47 -21.60 -29.27
N PRO A 133 -0.59 -22.49 -28.78
CA PRO A 133 -0.75 -23.95 -28.89
C PRO A 133 -1.99 -24.48 -28.12
N THR A 134 -2.37 -23.79 -27.07
CA THR A 134 -3.55 -24.13 -26.25
C THR A 134 -4.75 -23.25 -26.61
N PRO A 135 -5.99 -23.78 -26.48
CA PRO A 135 -7.18 -22.97 -26.73
C PRO A 135 -7.20 -21.73 -25.84
N ARG A 136 -7.38 -20.56 -26.47
CA ARG A 136 -7.55 -19.30 -25.74
C ARG A 136 -8.97 -19.18 -25.21
N MET A 137 -9.19 -18.22 -24.30
CA MET A 137 -10.53 -17.83 -23.85
C MET A 137 -11.42 -17.43 -25.03
N THR A 138 -12.72 -17.74 -24.92
CA THR A 138 -13.72 -17.28 -25.91
C THR A 138 -14.03 -15.80 -25.71
N GLU A 139 -14.77 -15.20 -26.66
CA GLU A 139 -15.17 -13.80 -26.53
C GLU A 139 -16.14 -13.59 -25.35
N GLU A 140 -17.05 -14.55 -25.14
CA GLU A 140 -17.97 -14.54 -24.00
C GLU A 140 -17.23 -14.63 -22.66
N GLU A 141 -16.26 -15.56 -22.55
CA GLU A 141 -15.41 -15.68 -21.36
C GLU A 141 -14.62 -14.39 -21.11
N MET A 142 -14.09 -13.77 -22.18
CA MET A 142 -13.39 -12.49 -22.08
C MET A 142 -14.32 -11.39 -21.56
N GLN A 143 -15.54 -11.28 -22.02
CA GLN A 143 -16.50 -10.26 -21.56
C GLN A 143 -16.86 -10.46 -20.08
N VAL A 144 -17.06 -11.69 -19.64
CA VAL A 144 -17.29 -12.01 -18.21
C VAL A 144 -16.08 -11.60 -17.39
N GLY A 145 -14.87 -11.95 -17.84
CA GLY A 145 -13.63 -11.56 -17.18
C GLY A 145 -13.43 -10.05 -17.12
N LEU A 146 -13.73 -9.33 -18.21
CA LEU A 146 -13.64 -7.86 -18.25
C LEU A 146 -14.56 -7.19 -17.22
N THR A 147 -15.78 -7.69 -17.07
CA THR A 147 -16.71 -7.20 -16.04
C THR A 147 -16.11 -7.37 -14.65
N TRP A 148 -15.59 -8.57 -14.35
CA TRP A 148 -14.97 -8.84 -13.06
C TRP A 148 -13.72 -7.99 -12.81
N VAL A 149 -12.84 -7.82 -13.80
CA VAL A 149 -11.65 -6.97 -13.71
C VAL A 149 -12.05 -5.51 -13.47
N ASN A 150 -13.09 -5.01 -14.17
CA ASN A 150 -13.61 -3.65 -14.00
C ASN A 150 -14.10 -3.39 -12.56
N ASP A 151 -14.68 -4.39 -11.91
CA ASP A 151 -15.22 -4.24 -10.55
C ASP A 151 -14.13 -4.18 -9.48
N HIS A 152 -12.93 -4.75 -9.77
CA HIS A 152 -11.87 -4.91 -8.77
C HIS A 152 -10.60 -4.10 -9.04
N PHE A 153 -10.36 -3.65 -10.27
CA PHE A 153 -9.09 -3.01 -10.63
C PHE A 153 -9.30 -1.67 -11.31
N VAL A 154 -8.56 -0.68 -10.86
CA VAL A 154 -8.47 0.65 -11.47
C VAL A 154 -7.02 0.92 -11.83
N PHE A 155 -6.80 1.43 -13.02
CA PHE A 155 -5.46 1.69 -13.54
C PHE A 155 -5.18 3.19 -13.54
N MET A 156 -4.02 3.59 -13.01
CA MET A 156 -3.51 4.94 -13.15
C MET A 156 -2.71 5.05 -14.44
N GLU A 157 -3.15 5.92 -15.32
CA GLU A 157 -2.45 6.27 -16.54
C GLU A 157 -1.92 7.71 -16.46
N GLN A 158 -0.75 7.95 -17.05
CA GLN A 158 -0.11 9.26 -17.12
C GLN A 158 -0.29 9.87 -18.51
N SER A 159 -1.50 9.86 -19.03
CA SER A 159 -1.82 10.35 -20.37
C SER A 159 -1.88 11.88 -20.47
N ASP A 160 -1.90 12.58 -19.34
CA ASP A 160 -2.09 14.02 -19.25
C ASP A 160 -0.79 14.84 -19.18
N GLY A 161 0.37 14.18 -19.37
CA GLY A 161 1.68 14.83 -19.28
C GLY A 161 2.05 15.34 -17.88
N THR A 162 1.26 15.00 -16.85
CA THR A 162 1.60 15.32 -15.47
C THR A 162 2.73 14.43 -14.96
N SER A 163 3.55 15.01 -14.08
CA SER A 163 4.66 14.31 -13.43
C SER A 163 4.17 13.10 -12.62
N ALA A 164 4.93 12.03 -12.65
CA ALA A 164 4.75 10.84 -11.80
C ALA A 164 5.19 11.10 -10.35
N SER A 165 4.95 12.27 -9.78
CA SER A 165 5.31 12.53 -8.39
C SER A 165 4.53 11.62 -7.45
N ILE A 166 5.18 11.22 -6.34
CA ILE A 166 4.51 10.37 -5.34
C ILE A 166 3.26 11.05 -4.76
N ASP A 167 3.29 12.37 -4.60
CA ASP A 167 2.15 13.12 -4.08
C ASP A 167 0.94 13.01 -5.03
N ALA A 168 1.15 13.16 -6.35
CA ALA A 168 0.09 12.99 -7.34
C ALA A 168 -0.48 11.56 -7.37
N VAL A 169 0.37 10.53 -7.20
CA VAL A 169 -0.06 9.14 -7.09
C VAL A 169 -0.94 8.93 -5.86
N LEU A 170 -0.49 9.42 -4.69
CA LEU A 170 -1.24 9.28 -3.43
C LEU A 170 -2.55 10.07 -3.42
N ASP A 171 -2.62 11.24 -4.04
CA ASP A 171 -3.85 12.04 -4.17
C ASP A 171 -4.91 11.31 -5.02
N ARG A 172 -4.49 10.73 -6.16
CA ARG A 172 -5.37 9.90 -7.01
C ARG A 172 -5.83 8.64 -6.28
N ALA A 173 -4.90 7.96 -5.57
CA ALA A 173 -5.24 6.79 -4.75
C ALA A 173 -6.22 7.16 -3.63
N THR A 174 -6.05 8.30 -2.95
CA THR A 174 -6.99 8.81 -1.94
C THR A 174 -8.39 9.01 -2.53
N SER A 175 -8.46 9.55 -3.74
CA SER A 175 -9.73 9.73 -4.45
C SER A 175 -10.39 8.39 -4.76
N ALA A 176 -9.61 7.36 -5.15
CA ALA A 176 -10.09 6.01 -5.40
C ALA A 176 -10.57 5.32 -4.11
N VAL A 177 -9.85 5.46 -3.00
CA VAL A 177 -10.28 4.96 -1.68
C VAL A 177 -11.66 5.53 -1.32
N ARG A 178 -11.83 6.85 -1.42
CA ARG A 178 -13.06 7.55 -1.03
C ARG A 178 -14.27 7.24 -1.93
N ARG A 179 -14.05 7.05 -3.24
CA ARG A 179 -15.12 6.91 -4.23
C ARG A 179 -15.55 5.47 -4.46
N ILE A 180 -14.61 4.54 -4.45
CA ILE A 180 -14.83 3.15 -4.86
C ILE A 180 -14.35 2.12 -3.84
N GLY A 181 -13.82 2.55 -2.68
CA GLY A 181 -13.45 1.65 -1.59
C GLY A 181 -12.19 0.82 -1.88
N VAL A 182 -11.19 1.40 -2.55
CA VAL A 182 -9.92 0.72 -2.80
C VAL A 182 -9.21 0.37 -1.49
N ARG A 183 -8.64 -0.82 -1.43
CA ARG A 183 -7.89 -1.35 -0.28
C ARG A 183 -6.43 -1.63 -0.60
N ILE A 184 -6.05 -1.58 -1.87
CA ILE A 184 -4.70 -1.89 -2.34
C ILE A 184 -4.22 -0.80 -3.29
N LEU A 185 -2.97 -0.35 -3.10
CA LEU A 185 -2.23 0.48 -4.04
C LEU A 185 -0.98 -0.27 -4.50
N VAL A 186 -0.83 -0.45 -5.81
CA VAL A 186 0.39 -1.00 -6.43
C VAL A 186 1.14 0.11 -7.13
N ILE A 187 2.45 0.23 -6.89
CA ILE A 187 3.37 1.13 -7.59
C ILE A 187 4.48 0.28 -8.19
N ASP A 188 4.54 0.17 -9.53
CA ASP A 188 5.44 -0.75 -10.24
C ASP A 188 6.05 -0.13 -11.50
N PRO A 189 7.37 0.14 -11.50
CA PRO A 189 8.27 0.27 -10.35
C PRO A 189 8.52 1.74 -9.92
N TYR A 190 9.23 1.93 -8.80
CA TYR A 190 9.56 3.25 -8.26
C TYR A 190 10.45 4.11 -9.18
N ASN A 191 11.21 3.48 -10.04
CA ASN A 191 12.19 4.14 -10.93
C ASN A 191 11.57 5.18 -11.88
N TYR A 192 10.26 5.14 -12.05
CA TYR A 192 9.49 6.10 -12.86
C TYR A 192 8.83 7.20 -12.01
N ILE A 193 8.99 7.15 -10.70
CA ILE A 193 8.52 8.23 -9.82
C ILE A 193 9.51 9.39 -9.89
N ASP A 194 9.00 10.57 -10.23
CA ASP A 194 9.80 11.79 -10.26
C ASP A 194 10.21 12.19 -8.85
N LEU A 195 11.50 12.12 -8.60
CA LEU A 195 12.09 12.70 -7.41
C LEU A 195 12.55 14.14 -7.73
N PRO A 196 12.29 15.13 -6.89
CA PRO A 196 12.70 16.51 -7.11
C PRO A 196 14.24 16.66 -6.92
N ILE A 197 15.00 16.07 -7.83
CA ILE A 197 16.48 16.09 -7.84
C ILE A 197 16.91 17.47 -8.35
N GLY A 198 17.52 18.28 -7.52
CA GLY A 198 17.97 19.63 -7.95
C GLY A 198 18.29 20.57 -6.80
N GLY A 199 18.22 20.11 -5.53
CA GLY A 199 18.55 20.88 -4.34
C GLY A 199 19.78 20.33 -3.59
N ARG A 200 19.91 20.74 -2.33
CA ARG A 200 20.94 20.22 -1.40
C ARG A 200 20.59 18.83 -0.83
N THR A 201 19.45 18.24 -1.21
CA THR A 201 18.95 16.96 -0.68
C THR A 201 19.48 15.80 -1.50
N SER A 202 20.07 14.81 -0.85
CA SER A 202 20.56 13.59 -1.51
C SER A 202 19.36 12.72 -1.99
N GLU A 203 19.58 11.93 -3.04
CA GLU A 203 18.61 10.95 -3.53
C GLU A 203 18.14 10.01 -2.41
N THR A 204 19.04 9.55 -1.55
CA THR A 204 18.75 8.72 -0.38
C THR A 204 17.72 9.37 0.55
N ASN A 205 17.83 10.68 0.80
CA ASN A 205 16.88 11.40 1.64
C ASN A 205 15.52 11.55 0.94
N LEU A 206 15.52 11.83 -0.36
CA LEU A 206 14.28 11.92 -1.14
C LEU A 206 13.50 10.59 -1.13
N ILE A 207 14.20 9.47 -1.30
CA ILE A 207 13.60 8.13 -1.19
C ILE A 207 13.08 7.89 0.23
N SER A 208 13.85 8.27 1.25
CA SER A 208 13.43 8.15 2.64
C SER A 208 12.12 8.93 2.91
N ASP A 209 12.02 10.15 2.42
CA ASP A 209 10.84 11.00 2.58
C ASP A 209 9.64 10.43 1.80
N MET A 210 9.87 9.97 0.57
CA MET A 210 8.87 9.30 -0.25
C MET A 210 8.29 8.07 0.47
N LEU A 211 9.13 7.18 0.99
CA LEU A 211 8.69 5.98 1.71
C LEU A 211 7.93 6.33 2.99
N THR A 212 8.33 7.39 3.71
CA THR A 212 7.58 7.89 4.86
C THR A 212 6.18 8.34 4.47
N LYS A 213 6.04 9.10 3.37
CA LYS A 213 4.73 9.53 2.86
C LYS A 213 3.85 8.34 2.50
N VAL A 214 4.40 7.36 1.77
CA VAL A 214 3.66 6.16 1.35
C VAL A 214 3.20 5.34 2.54
N ARG A 215 4.08 5.10 3.52
CA ARG A 215 3.75 4.35 4.74
C ARG A 215 2.69 5.05 5.58
N ASN A 216 2.82 6.37 5.77
CA ASN A 216 1.82 7.16 6.50
C ASN A 216 0.46 7.15 5.76
N TRP A 217 0.48 7.22 4.44
CA TRP A 217 -0.72 7.13 3.63
C TRP A 217 -1.39 5.75 3.78
N ALA A 218 -0.61 4.67 3.70
CA ALA A 218 -1.10 3.31 3.90
C ALA A 218 -1.83 3.16 5.24
N ALA A 219 -1.20 3.60 6.33
CA ALA A 219 -1.77 3.55 7.68
C ALA A 219 -3.02 4.42 7.82
N ALA A 220 -3.01 5.66 7.27
CA ALA A 220 -4.12 6.59 7.37
C ALA A 220 -5.38 6.16 6.59
N HIS A 221 -5.21 5.39 5.51
CA HIS A 221 -6.30 4.94 4.64
C HIS A 221 -6.65 3.46 4.82
N ASP A 222 -5.98 2.77 5.74
CA ASP A 222 -6.15 1.32 5.97
C ASP A 222 -6.01 0.52 4.65
N CYS A 223 -4.98 0.86 3.87
CA CYS A 223 -4.68 0.25 2.58
C CYS A 223 -3.35 -0.52 2.62
N ALA A 224 -3.30 -1.68 1.97
CA ALA A 224 -2.04 -2.36 1.70
C ALA A 224 -1.36 -1.70 0.50
N VAL A 225 -0.08 -1.36 0.62
CA VAL A 225 0.70 -0.81 -0.49
C VAL A 225 1.75 -1.84 -0.93
N PHE A 226 1.79 -2.15 -2.22
CA PHE A 226 2.85 -2.93 -2.86
C PHE A 226 3.72 -1.99 -3.68
N PHE A 227 4.96 -1.82 -3.26
CA PHE A 227 5.91 -0.92 -3.92
C PHE A 227 7.05 -1.74 -4.50
N VAL A 228 7.10 -1.83 -5.83
CA VAL A 228 8.12 -2.59 -6.54
C VAL A 228 9.35 -1.72 -6.74
N ALA A 229 10.51 -2.25 -6.36
CA ALA A 229 11.80 -1.56 -6.48
C ALA A 229 12.87 -2.50 -7.04
N HIS A 230 13.67 -2.00 -8.00
CA HIS A 230 14.74 -2.77 -8.57
C HIS A 230 16.01 -2.75 -7.68
N PRO A 231 16.74 -3.87 -7.57
CA PRO A 231 18.01 -3.88 -6.90
C PRO A 231 19.04 -3.05 -7.68
N ALA A 232 20.08 -2.58 -6.99
CA ALA A 232 21.29 -2.11 -7.64
C ALA A 232 21.92 -3.23 -8.47
N LYS A 233 22.90 -2.88 -9.31
CA LYS A 233 23.58 -3.87 -10.15
C LYS A 233 24.25 -4.95 -9.28
N LEU A 234 23.72 -6.17 -9.38
CA LEU A 234 24.31 -7.34 -8.74
C LEU A 234 25.35 -7.99 -9.66
N TYR A 235 26.34 -8.61 -9.05
CA TYR A 235 27.36 -9.36 -9.77
C TYR A 235 27.03 -10.85 -9.72
N ARG A 236 27.35 -11.56 -10.81
CA ARG A 236 27.22 -13.01 -10.87
C ARG A 236 28.14 -13.69 -9.88
N GLN A 237 27.70 -14.78 -9.31
CA GLN A 237 28.50 -15.67 -8.49
C GLN A 237 29.44 -16.50 -9.36
N ASN A 238 30.33 -17.29 -8.74
CA ASN A 238 31.30 -18.13 -9.44
C ASN A 238 30.67 -19.21 -10.31
N ASP A 239 29.45 -19.63 -9.98
CA ASP A 239 28.63 -20.60 -10.74
C ASP A 239 27.86 -19.94 -11.90
N GLY A 240 28.03 -18.63 -12.11
CA GLY A 240 27.33 -17.87 -13.14
C GLY A 240 25.92 -17.41 -12.79
N SER A 241 25.37 -17.84 -11.67
CA SER A 241 24.06 -17.42 -11.17
C SER A 241 24.10 -16.01 -10.59
N TYR A 242 22.92 -15.37 -10.44
CA TYR A 242 22.79 -14.16 -9.65
C TYR A 242 22.27 -14.50 -8.25
N PRO A 243 22.82 -13.89 -7.19
CA PRO A 243 22.29 -14.07 -5.86
C PRO A 243 20.88 -13.47 -5.77
N ALA A 244 20.02 -14.04 -4.92
CA ALA A 244 18.76 -13.41 -4.56
C ALA A 244 19.03 -12.06 -3.87
N PRO A 245 18.52 -10.92 -4.40
CA PRO A 245 18.73 -9.63 -3.76
C PRO A 245 18.09 -9.56 -2.40
N LYS A 246 18.72 -8.85 -1.48
CA LYS A 246 18.21 -8.52 -0.15
C LYS A 246 17.65 -7.11 -0.15
N GLY A 247 16.89 -6.74 0.87
CA GLY A 247 16.34 -5.40 1.00
C GLY A 247 17.39 -4.27 0.97
N TYR A 248 18.61 -4.54 1.42
CA TYR A 248 19.74 -3.59 1.33
C TYR A 248 20.33 -3.45 -0.07
N ASP A 249 20.06 -4.38 -0.95
CA ASP A 249 20.55 -4.34 -2.34
C ASP A 249 19.66 -3.48 -3.23
N ILE A 250 18.55 -2.96 -2.72
CA ILE A 250 17.67 -2.07 -3.49
C ILE A 250 18.40 -0.76 -3.78
N SER A 251 18.28 -0.30 -5.03
CA SER A 251 18.98 0.85 -5.54
C SER A 251 18.75 2.11 -4.71
N ALA A 252 19.79 2.93 -4.60
CA ALA A 252 19.82 4.30 -4.10
C ALA A 252 19.57 4.51 -2.58
N SER A 253 19.01 3.56 -1.81
CA SER A 253 18.79 3.80 -0.38
C SER A 253 18.57 2.55 0.46
N ALA A 254 19.24 2.45 1.62
CA ALA A 254 18.93 1.48 2.66
C ALA A 254 17.56 1.71 3.33
N SER A 255 16.95 2.86 3.06
CA SER A 255 15.62 3.22 3.61
C SER A 255 14.51 2.28 3.12
N TRP A 256 14.69 1.62 1.98
CA TRP A 256 13.76 0.60 1.49
C TRP A 256 13.55 -0.52 2.52
N PHE A 257 14.63 -1.03 3.09
CA PHE A 257 14.57 -2.05 4.13
C PHE A 257 14.08 -1.48 5.47
N ALA A 258 14.58 -0.29 5.84
CA ALA A 258 14.31 0.29 7.16
C ALA A 258 12.86 0.79 7.34
N LYS A 259 12.17 1.15 6.25
CA LYS A 259 10.83 1.76 6.30
C LYS A 259 9.71 0.86 5.77
N SER A 260 10.05 -0.30 5.19
CA SER A 260 9.04 -1.31 4.85
C SER A 260 8.54 -2.04 6.08
N ASP A 261 7.26 -2.36 6.12
CA ASP A 261 6.68 -3.26 7.12
C ASP A 261 6.92 -4.73 6.72
N VAL A 262 6.93 -5.00 5.40
CA VAL A 262 7.24 -6.31 4.82
C VAL A 262 8.16 -6.15 3.63
N GLY A 263 9.25 -6.92 3.59
CA GLY A 263 10.16 -7.01 2.45
C GLY A 263 10.05 -8.35 1.74
N LEU A 264 9.81 -8.31 0.44
CA LEU A 264 9.66 -9.49 -0.41
C LEU A 264 10.72 -9.49 -1.51
N THR A 265 11.36 -10.64 -1.72
CA THR A 265 12.28 -10.84 -2.84
C THR A 265 11.73 -11.90 -3.76
N VAL A 266 11.49 -11.53 -5.02
CA VAL A 266 11.14 -12.48 -6.07
C VAL A 266 12.40 -12.89 -6.80
N HIS A 267 12.76 -14.16 -6.66
CA HIS A 267 13.93 -14.76 -7.29
C HIS A 267 13.53 -16.07 -7.96
N ARG A 268 14.00 -16.26 -9.19
CA ARG A 268 13.76 -17.47 -9.96
C ARG A 268 15.07 -18.19 -10.21
N ASN A 269 15.13 -19.46 -9.79
CA ASN A 269 16.22 -20.33 -10.19
C ASN A 269 15.91 -20.91 -11.56
N PHE A 270 16.86 -20.81 -12.52
CA PHE A 270 16.73 -21.34 -13.86
C PHE A 270 17.46 -22.68 -14.04
N ASP A 271 18.12 -23.15 -13.00
CA ASP A 271 18.97 -24.35 -13.07
C ASP A 271 18.22 -25.66 -12.71
N THR A 272 16.87 -25.62 -12.69
CA THR A 272 15.99 -26.78 -12.42
C THR A 272 15.11 -27.12 -13.60
#